data_afbd05e35b1d1eb78ec3b7c385bd0fdd
#
_entry.id   afbd05e35b1d1eb78ec3b7c385bd0fdd
#
_cell.length_a   1.000
_cell.length_b   1.000
_cell.length_c   1.000
_cell.angle_alpha   90.00
_cell.angle_beta   90.00
_cell.angle_gamma   90.00
#
_symmetry.space_group_name_H-M   'P 1'
#
loop_
_entity.id
_entity.type
_entity.pdbx_description
1 polymer ?
#
loop_
_entity_poly.entity_id
_entity_poly.type
_entity_poly.pdbx_seq_one_letter_code
_entity_poly.pdbx_strand_id
1 'polypeptide(L)'
;MDRPDSNIPQAPEGYSRPESSPQNFAGPSNQNGGKPRPFEAPTYKQGFVLCVVGGVITGLLSFIGAALVAYGMVIAVYCKKGHGWFGPAITSVLVTGVAAYLLSGPTEAATSVTACALALGVGYAFATEKLTVGVGSLLVGATALALLGYDAFFAAMAGTTLPELAQNVFNQYASQVSGASPEIQEGLSTAKALFMLFWPTSYTGMALLYFVIARFGARTVYKALTRDPQKLPQFQLMDVPFWMCVLTVANLFVYALSSTILPAQDILQLITLNVFMALRVVFALQGLAVLTWFVREKHFSPALSLSLFVLAGMLEVQLGVMALVGLIDAWANFRKLDRSGSQDSESTINNN
;
A
#
# COMPACT_ATOMS: atom_id res chain seq x y z
N MET A 1 24.01 30.93 -55.21
CA MET A 1 22.87 30.91 -54.29
C MET A 1 23.43 31.02 -52.89
N ASP A 2 23.43 32.29 -52.44
CA ASP A 2 24.09 32.76 -51.24
C ASP A 2 23.23 32.46 -50.01
N ARG A 3 23.87 32.01 -48.93
CA ARG A 3 23.21 31.86 -47.60
C ARG A 3 23.17 33.25 -46.93
N PRO A 4 22.04 33.69 -46.34
CA PRO A 4 22.00 34.90 -45.58
C PRO A 4 22.64 34.71 -44.19
N ASP A 5 23.51 35.68 -43.83
CA ASP A 5 24.15 35.83 -42.54
C ASP A 5 23.15 35.98 -41.39
N SER A 6 23.39 35.16 -40.35
CA SER A 6 22.64 35.28 -39.07
C SER A 6 23.22 36.42 -38.23
N ASN A 7 22.57 37.56 -38.19
CA ASN A 7 22.80 38.61 -37.22
C ASN A 7 22.41 38.14 -35.81
N ILE A 8 23.42 37.79 -35.01
CA ILE A 8 23.28 37.59 -33.55
C ILE A 8 23.54 38.96 -32.91
N PRO A 9 22.59 39.56 -32.14
CA PRO A 9 22.83 40.79 -31.38
C PRO A 9 23.91 40.54 -30.31
N GLN A 10 25.00 41.28 -30.33
CA GLN A 10 26.01 41.31 -29.27
C GLN A 10 25.40 41.93 -28.01
N ALA A 11 25.56 41.27 -26.87
CA ALA A 11 25.18 41.79 -25.56
C ALA A 11 26.02 43.01 -25.18
N PRO A 12 25.49 44.05 -24.52
CA PRO A 12 26.24 45.23 -24.13
C PRO A 12 27.32 44.85 -23.09
N GLU A 13 28.55 45.26 -23.37
CA GLU A 13 29.67 45.25 -22.43
C GLU A 13 29.36 46.15 -21.23
N GLY A 14 29.36 45.60 -20.03
CA GLY A 14 29.28 46.44 -18.82
C GLY A 14 28.58 45.85 -17.60
N TYR A 15 28.25 44.55 -17.55
CA TYR A 15 27.78 43.95 -16.31
C TYR A 15 28.89 43.15 -15.61
N SER A 16 29.64 43.81 -14.72
CA SER A 16 30.49 43.13 -13.73
C SER A 16 29.58 42.35 -12.75
N ARG A 17 29.63 41.00 -12.88
CA ARG A 17 29.04 40.09 -11.92
C ARG A 17 29.65 40.33 -10.54
N PRO A 18 28.90 40.56 -9.45
CA PRO A 18 29.48 40.54 -8.12
C PRO A 18 30.04 39.14 -7.85
N GLU A 19 31.32 39.03 -7.57
CA GLU A 19 31.97 37.83 -7.02
C GLU A 19 31.32 37.51 -5.65
N SER A 20 30.38 36.58 -5.65
CA SER A 20 29.93 35.98 -4.41
C SER A 20 31.04 35.04 -3.91
N SER A 21 31.87 35.55 -3.01
CA SER A 21 32.76 34.73 -2.20
C SER A 21 31.96 33.58 -1.57
N PRO A 22 32.42 32.33 -1.65
CA PRO A 22 31.78 31.25 -0.92
C PRO A 22 32.00 31.52 0.58
N GLN A 23 30.93 31.93 1.27
CA GLN A 23 30.92 31.94 2.72
C GLN A 23 31.06 30.48 3.19
N ASN A 24 32.28 30.16 3.62
CA ASN A 24 32.60 28.95 4.37
C ASN A 24 31.79 29.00 5.69
N PHE A 25 30.60 28.42 5.70
CA PHE A 25 29.98 27.97 6.93
C PHE A 25 30.80 26.84 7.50
N ALA A 26 31.82 27.19 8.29
CA ALA A 26 32.50 26.25 9.17
C ALA A 26 31.50 25.82 10.25
N GLY A 27 30.73 24.78 9.98
CA GLY A 27 30.01 24.04 11.00
C GLY A 27 31.01 23.46 12.01
N PRO A 28 30.63 23.22 13.28
CA PRO A 28 31.54 22.76 14.31
C PRO A 28 32.29 21.52 13.81
N SER A 29 33.60 21.62 13.70
CA SER A 29 34.51 20.56 13.29
C SER A 29 34.45 19.45 14.33
N ASN A 30 33.73 18.39 14.02
CA ASN A 30 33.74 17.16 14.81
C ASN A 30 35.09 16.47 14.56
N GLN A 31 36.08 16.76 15.44
CA GLN A 31 37.47 16.31 15.33
C GLN A 31 37.67 14.82 15.62
N ASN A 32 36.62 14.00 15.63
CA ASN A 32 36.75 12.56 15.61
C ASN A 32 36.85 12.06 14.16
N GLY A 33 38.02 12.17 13.59
CA GLY A 33 38.40 11.73 12.24
C GLY A 33 38.34 10.19 12.04
N GLY A 34 37.27 9.55 12.48
CA GLY A 34 36.94 8.20 12.05
C GLY A 34 36.53 8.27 10.59
N LYS A 35 37.35 7.74 9.68
CA LYS A 35 36.94 7.48 8.29
C LYS A 35 35.55 6.86 8.32
N PRO A 36 34.57 7.37 7.54
CA PRO A 36 33.26 6.73 7.47
C PRO A 36 33.50 5.27 7.11
N ARG A 37 33.02 4.36 7.99
CA ARG A 37 33.18 2.91 7.74
C ARG A 37 32.59 2.64 6.37
N PRO A 38 33.31 1.92 5.49
CA PRO A 38 32.77 1.55 4.18
C PRO A 38 31.47 0.80 4.44
N PHE A 39 30.41 1.18 3.75
CA PHE A 39 29.11 0.49 3.84
C PHE A 39 29.32 -0.94 3.35
N GLU A 40 29.37 -1.87 4.29
CA GLU A 40 29.42 -3.29 3.97
C GLU A 40 28.04 -3.68 3.40
N ALA A 41 28.05 -4.15 2.15
CA ALA A 41 26.82 -4.65 1.53
C ALA A 41 26.26 -5.81 2.37
N PRO A 42 24.96 -5.81 2.70
CA PRO A 42 24.39 -6.88 3.51
C PRO A 42 24.53 -8.22 2.79
N THR A 43 24.72 -9.28 3.59
CA THR A 43 24.88 -10.63 3.07
C THR A 43 23.55 -11.37 3.04
N TYR A 44 23.48 -12.43 2.22
CA TYR A 44 22.31 -13.32 2.19
C TYR A 44 21.95 -13.87 3.57
N LYS A 45 22.98 -14.25 4.37
CA LYS A 45 22.77 -14.74 5.75
C LYS A 45 22.07 -13.72 6.63
N GLN A 46 22.43 -12.43 6.51
CA GLN A 46 21.75 -11.37 7.26
C GLN A 46 20.29 -11.22 6.83
N GLY A 47 19.99 -11.26 5.52
CA GLY A 47 18.62 -11.26 5.02
C GLY A 47 17.81 -12.45 5.55
N PHE A 48 18.41 -13.65 5.55
CA PHE A 48 17.77 -14.86 6.10
C PHE A 48 17.47 -14.72 7.60
N VAL A 49 18.45 -14.30 8.40
CA VAL A 49 18.28 -14.10 9.85
C VAL A 49 17.20 -13.04 10.13
N LEU A 50 17.18 -11.94 9.38
CA LEU A 50 16.15 -10.92 9.52
C LEU A 50 14.74 -11.43 9.17
N CYS A 51 14.62 -12.32 8.19
CA CYS A 51 13.36 -12.99 7.89
C CYS A 51 12.90 -13.87 9.05
N VAL A 52 13.80 -14.63 9.66
CA VAL A 52 13.47 -15.51 10.79
C VAL A 52 13.09 -14.68 12.04
N VAL A 53 13.91 -13.70 12.40
CA VAL A 53 13.63 -12.79 13.52
C VAL A 53 12.35 -12.00 13.28
N GLY A 54 12.18 -11.46 12.07
CA GLY A 54 10.95 -10.80 11.65
C GLY A 54 9.73 -11.71 11.76
N GLY A 55 9.88 -12.99 11.42
CA GLY A 55 8.83 -14.00 11.59
C GLY A 55 8.43 -14.21 13.05
N VAL A 56 9.39 -14.35 13.97
CA VAL A 56 9.10 -14.42 15.42
C VAL A 56 8.35 -13.17 15.87
N ILE A 57 8.84 -11.99 15.47
CA ILE A 57 8.22 -10.71 15.83
C ILE A 57 6.83 -10.58 15.20
N THR A 58 6.60 -11.09 13.98
CA THR A 58 5.27 -11.11 13.37
C THR A 58 4.28 -11.95 14.18
N GLY A 59 4.74 -13.05 14.77
CA GLY A 59 3.92 -13.86 15.67
C GLY A 59 3.54 -13.16 16.98
N LEU A 60 4.34 -12.17 17.41
CA LEU A 60 4.10 -11.37 18.61
C LEU A 60 3.40 -10.04 18.32
N LEU A 61 3.88 -9.34 17.31
CA LEU A 61 3.50 -7.99 16.90
C LEU A 61 3.42 -7.95 15.37
N SER A 62 2.31 -8.43 14.82
CA SER A 62 2.12 -8.69 13.38
C SER A 62 2.56 -7.55 12.47
N PHE A 63 2.30 -6.30 12.86
CA PHE A 63 2.66 -5.13 12.04
C PHE A 63 4.17 -4.88 11.98
N ILE A 64 4.84 -4.86 13.13
CA ILE A 64 6.29 -4.57 13.19
C ILE A 64 7.07 -5.70 12.51
N GLY A 65 6.66 -6.95 12.79
CA GLY A 65 7.28 -8.12 12.19
C GLY A 65 7.15 -8.15 10.68
N ALA A 66 6.00 -7.77 10.12
CA ALA A 66 5.78 -7.69 8.68
C ALA A 66 6.79 -6.76 7.98
N ALA A 67 7.11 -5.60 8.58
CA ALA A 67 8.15 -4.71 8.05
C ALA A 67 9.53 -5.38 8.00
N LEU A 68 9.90 -6.09 9.08
CA LEU A 68 11.19 -6.77 9.19
C LEU A 68 11.29 -7.96 8.24
N VAL A 69 10.22 -8.74 8.08
CA VAL A 69 10.15 -9.85 7.12
C VAL A 69 10.34 -9.32 5.70
N ALA A 70 9.61 -8.28 5.31
CA ALA A 70 9.76 -7.67 3.99
C ALA A 70 11.16 -7.10 3.77
N TYR A 71 11.75 -6.44 4.79
CA TYR A 71 13.12 -5.94 4.78
C TYR A 71 14.12 -7.07 4.54
N GLY A 72 14.05 -8.16 5.32
CA GLY A 72 14.93 -9.33 5.20
C GLY A 72 14.79 -10.03 3.85
N MET A 73 13.55 -10.13 3.34
CA MET A 73 13.25 -10.74 2.03
C MET A 73 13.90 -9.96 0.88
N VAL A 74 13.84 -8.62 0.90
CA VAL A 74 14.53 -7.79 -0.11
C VAL A 74 16.03 -8.07 -0.13
N ILE A 75 16.69 -8.16 1.04
CA ILE A 75 18.12 -8.47 1.11
C ILE A 75 18.40 -9.85 0.53
N ALA A 76 17.63 -10.87 0.95
CA ALA A 76 17.85 -12.26 0.53
C ALA A 76 17.72 -12.41 -0.99
N VAL A 77 16.68 -11.82 -1.58
CA VAL A 77 16.43 -11.84 -3.02
C VAL A 77 17.47 -11.03 -3.80
N TYR A 78 17.83 -9.85 -3.31
CA TYR A 78 18.83 -8.99 -3.93
C TYR A 78 20.21 -9.67 -4.01
N CYS A 79 20.67 -10.27 -2.89
CA CYS A 79 21.96 -10.96 -2.82
C CYS A 79 22.05 -12.18 -3.75
N LYS A 80 20.93 -12.84 -4.03
CA LYS A 80 20.84 -14.05 -4.88
C LYS A 80 20.28 -13.75 -6.27
N LYS A 81 20.23 -12.49 -6.69
CA LYS A 81 19.72 -12.07 -8.03
C LYS A 81 18.36 -12.69 -8.38
N GLY A 82 17.42 -12.66 -7.45
CA GLY A 82 16.06 -13.17 -7.63
C GLY A 82 15.82 -14.62 -7.16
N HIS A 83 16.84 -15.42 -6.89
CA HIS A 83 16.69 -16.86 -6.61
C HIS A 83 16.68 -17.25 -5.12
N GLY A 84 17.00 -16.36 -4.19
CA GLY A 84 17.21 -16.69 -2.77
C GLY A 84 15.96 -16.64 -1.88
N TRP A 85 14.75 -16.69 -2.43
CA TRP A 85 13.51 -16.40 -1.68
C TRP A 85 12.93 -17.58 -0.89
N PHE A 86 13.12 -18.82 -1.37
CA PHE A 86 12.40 -20.00 -0.87
C PHE A 86 12.74 -20.35 0.59
N GLY A 87 14.04 -20.40 0.93
CA GLY A 87 14.47 -20.69 2.29
C GLY A 87 13.94 -19.69 3.32
N PRO A 88 14.21 -18.37 3.14
CA PRO A 88 13.66 -17.34 4.02
C PRO A 88 12.13 -17.38 4.11
N ALA A 89 11.43 -17.64 3.01
CA ALA A 89 9.97 -17.66 2.99
C ALA A 89 9.42 -18.79 3.87
N ILE A 90 9.84 -20.04 3.66
CA ILE A 90 9.35 -21.18 4.43
C ILE A 90 9.68 -21.02 5.91
N THR A 91 10.94 -20.69 6.23
CA THR A 91 11.35 -20.58 7.63
C THR A 91 10.62 -19.46 8.35
N SER A 92 10.40 -18.30 7.72
CA SER A 92 9.62 -17.21 8.32
C SER A 92 8.18 -17.62 8.60
N VAL A 93 7.50 -18.24 7.64
CA VAL A 93 6.12 -18.68 7.80
C VAL A 93 5.99 -19.69 8.94
N LEU A 94 6.88 -20.72 8.97
CA LEU A 94 6.87 -21.72 10.02
C LEU A 94 7.12 -21.12 11.40
N VAL A 95 8.14 -20.28 11.53
CA VAL A 95 8.49 -19.64 12.80
C VAL A 95 7.38 -18.70 13.27
N THR A 96 6.78 -17.92 12.35
CA THR A 96 5.64 -17.06 12.66
C THR A 96 4.46 -17.88 13.18
N GLY A 97 4.10 -18.94 12.47
CA GLY A 97 2.99 -19.82 12.87
C GLY A 97 3.20 -20.44 14.24
N VAL A 98 4.38 -20.99 14.50
CA VAL A 98 4.73 -21.59 15.80
C VAL A 98 4.71 -20.52 16.90
N ALA A 99 5.34 -19.38 16.70
CA ALA A 99 5.40 -18.31 17.70
C ALA A 99 4.00 -17.81 18.05
N ALA A 100 3.17 -17.49 17.06
CA ALA A 100 1.82 -17.00 17.28
C ALA A 100 0.91 -18.07 17.92
N TYR A 101 1.03 -19.33 17.48
CA TYR A 101 0.24 -20.44 18.06
C TYR A 101 0.53 -20.65 19.52
N LEU A 102 1.80 -20.65 19.91
CA LEU A 102 2.21 -20.85 21.30
C LEU A 102 1.82 -19.70 22.24
N LEU A 103 1.72 -18.48 21.70
CA LEU A 103 1.48 -17.29 22.50
C LEU A 103 0.00 -16.89 22.56
N SER A 104 -0.72 -17.04 21.46
CA SER A 104 -2.06 -16.46 21.28
C SER A 104 -3.08 -17.43 20.70
N GLY A 105 -2.66 -18.64 20.33
CA GLY A 105 -3.55 -19.69 19.83
C GLY A 105 -3.74 -19.71 18.30
N PRO A 106 -4.64 -20.58 17.80
CA PRO A 106 -4.74 -20.89 16.38
C PRO A 106 -5.24 -19.74 15.51
N THR A 107 -6.16 -18.93 16.02
CA THR A 107 -6.71 -17.80 15.26
C THR A 107 -5.65 -16.74 14.98
N GLU A 108 -4.90 -16.35 16.02
CA GLU A 108 -3.80 -15.40 15.88
C GLU A 108 -2.66 -15.95 15.03
N ALA A 109 -2.42 -17.27 15.09
CA ALA A 109 -1.44 -17.93 14.23
C ALA A 109 -1.82 -17.79 12.75
N ALA A 110 -3.09 -17.99 12.39
CA ALA A 110 -3.58 -17.85 11.02
C ALA A 110 -3.43 -16.40 10.52
N THR A 111 -3.81 -15.42 11.36
CA THR A 111 -3.67 -13.98 11.05
C THR A 111 -2.21 -13.59 10.86
N SER A 112 -1.33 -13.99 11.77
CA SER A 112 0.11 -13.66 11.74
C SER A 112 0.81 -14.31 10.55
N VAL A 113 0.49 -15.56 10.22
CA VAL A 113 1.01 -16.27 9.04
C VAL A 113 0.59 -15.56 7.76
N THR A 114 -0.66 -15.11 7.69
CA THR A 114 -1.18 -14.38 6.52
C THR A 114 -0.45 -13.03 6.36
N ALA A 115 -0.22 -12.29 7.45
CA ALA A 115 0.58 -11.06 7.44
C ALA A 115 2.03 -11.32 7.01
N CYS A 116 2.65 -12.39 7.50
CA CYS A 116 3.99 -12.82 7.09
C CYS A 116 4.05 -13.15 5.61
N ALA A 117 3.10 -13.91 5.08
CA ALA A 117 3.02 -14.28 3.67
C ALA A 117 2.89 -13.05 2.77
N LEU A 118 2.03 -12.08 3.14
CA LEU A 118 1.92 -10.80 2.46
C LEU A 118 3.27 -10.05 2.45
N ALA A 119 3.92 -9.96 3.61
CA ALA A 119 5.20 -9.26 3.74
C ALA A 119 6.30 -9.89 2.87
N LEU A 120 6.36 -11.22 2.80
CA LEU A 120 7.26 -11.96 1.91
C LEU A 120 6.96 -11.67 0.44
N GLY A 121 5.68 -11.68 0.05
CA GLY A 121 5.22 -11.35 -1.31
C GLY A 121 5.60 -9.93 -1.71
N VAL A 122 5.35 -8.95 -0.82
CA VAL A 122 5.75 -7.56 -1.02
C VAL A 122 7.26 -7.41 -1.14
N GLY A 123 8.03 -8.02 -0.24
CA GLY A 123 9.49 -7.98 -0.27
C GLY A 123 10.06 -8.58 -1.55
N TYR A 124 9.54 -9.72 -1.99
CA TYR A 124 9.92 -10.36 -3.24
C TYR A 124 9.60 -9.50 -4.47
N ALA A 125 8.35 -9.03 -4.59
CA ALA A 125 7.90 -8.22 -5.70
C ALA A 125 8.66 -6.88 -5.77
N PHE A 126 9.01 -6.31 -4.61
CA PHE A 126 9.81 -5.09 -4.53
C PHE A 126 11.26 -5.34 -5.00
N ALA A 127 11.90 -6.41 -4.53
CA ALA A 127 13.29 -6.75 -4.88
C ALA A 127 13.47 -7.13 -6.35
N THR A 128 12.41 -7.64 -6.99
CA THR A 128 12.40 -8.00 -8.42
C THR A 128 11.83 -6.90 -9.32
N GLU A 129 11.56 -5.70 -8.76
CA GLU A 129 10.99 -4.54 -9.48
C GLU A 129 9.63 -4.82 -10.13
N LYS A 130 8.91 -5.86 -9.65
CA LYS A 130 7.59 -6.27 -10.16
C LYS A 130 6.42 -5.73 -9.33
N LEU A 131 6.68 -4.92 -8.30
CA LEU A 131 5.62 -4.39 -7.45
C LEU A 131 4.86 -3.25 -8.17
N THR A 132 3.98 -3.62 -9.07
CA THR A 132 3.01 -2.72 -9.70
C THR A 132 1.79 -2.53 -8.80
N VAL A 133 0.94 -1.55 -9.12
CA VAL A 133 -0.34 -1.34 -8.42
C VAL A 133 -1.23 -2.57 -8.53
N GLY A 134 -1.28 -3.21 -9.71
CA GLY A 134 -2.05 -4.43 -9.93
C GLY A 134 -1.57 -5.58 -9.03
N VAL A 135 -0.26 -5.84 -8.96
CA VAL A 135 0.32 -6.86 -8.08
C VAL A 135 0.04 -6.52 -6.60
N GLY A 136 0.20 -5.26 -6.21
CA GLY A 136 -0.12 -4.81 -4.85
C GLY A 136 -1.57 -5.05 -4.48
N SER A 137 -2.50 -4.71 -5.38
CA SER A 137 -3.94 -4.92 -5.17
C SER A 137 -4.32 -6.39 -5.10
N LEU A 138 -3.70 -7.24 -5.93
CA LEU A 138 -3.90 -8.70 -5.86
C LEU A 138 -3.39 -9.27 -4.52
N LEU A 139 -2.22 -8.83 -4.05
CA LEU A 139 -1.69 -9.23 -2.75
C LEU A 139 -2.62 -8.82 -1.60
N VAL A 140 -3.11 -7.58 -1.61
CA VAL A 140 -4.06 -7.08 -0.60
C VAL A 140 -5.38 -7.86 -0.66
N GLY A 141 -5.93 -8.06 -1.87
CA GLY A 141 -7.17 -8.81 -2.05
C GLY A 141 -7.06 -10.27 -1.61
N ALA A 142 -5.98 -10.96 -1.99
CA ALA A 142 -5.73 -12.34 -1.56
C ALA A 142 -5.57 -12.44 -0.03
N THR A 143 -4.88 -11.47 0.59
CA THR A 143 -4.72 -11.40 2.04
C THR A 143 -6.07 -11.17 2.74
N ALA A 144 -6.87 -10.23 2.25
CA ALA A 144 -8.21 -9.95 2.80
C ALA A 144 -9.12 -11.18 2.73
N LEU A 145 -9.11 -11.90 1.58
CA LEU A 145 -9.86 -13.13 1.41
C LEU A 145 -9.35 -14.27 2.31
N ALA A 146 -8.04 -14.37 2.51
CA ALA A 146 -7.46 -15.36 3.41
C ALA A 146 -7.89 -15.09 4.87
N LEU A 147 -7.80 -13.84 5.34
CA LEU A 147 -8.25 -13.45 6.68
C LEU A 147 -9.74 -13.74 6.87
N LEU A 148 -10.57 -13.32 5.93
CA LEU A 148 -12.01 -13.60 5.94
C LEU A 148 -12.30 -15.12 5.95
N GLY A 149 -11.57 -15.89 5.15
CA GLY A 149 -11.73 -17.34 5.06
C GLY A 149 -11.35 -18.05 6.35
N TYR A 150 -10.27 -17.63 7.02
CA TYR A 150 -9.89 -18.18 8.33
C TYR A 150 -10.93 -17.87 9.40
N ASP A 151 -11.41 -16.63 9.49
CA ASP A 151 -12.44 -16.28 10.46
C ASP A 151 -13.76 -17.01 10.19
N ALA A 152 -14.12 -17.21 8.90
CA ALA A 152 -15.27 -18.05 8.53
C ALA A 152 -15.11 -19.50 8.98
N PHE A 153 -13.92 -20.07 8.80
CA PHE A 153 -13.61 -21.42 9.22
C PHE A 153 -13.69 -21.58 10.74
N PHE A 154 -13.07 -20.67 11.50
CA PHE A 154 -13.12 -20.70 12.96
C PHE A 154 -14.53 -20.43 13.51
N ALA A 155 -15.29 -19.51 12.91
CA ALA A 155 -16.68 -19.28 13.26
C ALA A 155 -17.52 -20.55 13.06
N ALA A 156 -17.38 -21.22 11.93
CA ALA A 156 -18.08 -22.47 11.66
C ALA A 156 -17.70 -23.59 12.65
N MET A 157 -16.41 -23.71 13.01
CA MET A 157 -15.97 -24.66 14.04
C MET A 157 -16.55 -24.34 15.43
N ALA A 158 -16.78 -23.07 15.73
CA ALA A 158 -17.42 -22.63 16.98
C ALA A 158 -18.96 -22.69 16.93
N GLY A 159 -19.55 -23.16 15.82
CA GLY A 159 -21.01 -23.24 15.64
C GLY A 159 -21.69 -21.88 15.49
N THR A 160 -20.96 -20.86 15.06
CA THR A 160 -21.46 -19.48 14.84
C THR A 160 -21.22 -19.05 13.40
N THR A 161 -21.78 -17.91 13.00
CA THR A 161 -21.59 -17.32 11.67
C THR A 161 -20.71 -16.08 11.74
N LEU A 162 -20.08 -15.68 10.62
CA LEU A 162 -19.29 -14.44 10.55
C LEU A 162 -20.07 -13.18 10.95
N PRO A 163 -21.33 -12.98 10.50
CA PRO A 163 -22.13 -11.83 10.94
C PRO A 163 -22.39 -11.83 12.45
N GLU A 164 -22.63 -13.01 13.06
CA GLU A 164 -22.78 -13.13 14.51
C GLU A 164 -21.48 -12.81 15.25
N LEU A 165 -20.33 -13.26 14.73
CA LEU A 165 -19.02 -12.93 15.27
C LEU A 165 -18.80 -11.41 15.22
N ALA A 166 -19.06 -10.77 14.08
CA ALA A 166 -18.95 -9.31 13.92
C ALA A 166 -19.88 -8.57 14.91
N GLN A 167 -21.13 -9.04 15.07
CA GLN A 167 -22.07 -8.48 16.02
C GLN A 167 -21.59 -8.60 17.47
N ASN A 168 -21.01 -9.74 17.84
CA ASN A 168 -20.47 -9.97 19.18
C ASN A 168 -19.30 -9.03 19.47
N VAL A 169 -18.38 -8.85 18.51
CA VAL A 169 -17.27 -7.90 18.61
C VAL A 169 -17.80 -6.48 18.80
N PHE A 170 -18.77 -6.05 17.99
CA PHE A 170 -19.38 -4.72 18.17
C PHE A 170 -20.02 -4.57 19.55
N ASN A 171 -20.84 -5.54 19.99
CA ASN A 171 -21.51 -5.50 21.28
C ASN A 171 -20.53 -5.45 22.45
N GLN A 172 -19.38 -6.12 22.34
CA GLN A 172 -18.32 -6.08 23.36
C GLN A 172 -17.75 -4.65 23.52
N TYR A 173 -17.48 -3.95 22.41
CA TYR A 173 -17.05 -2.55 22.47
C TYR A 173 -18.18 -1.63 22.96
N ALA A 174 -19.41 -1.83 22.50
CA ALA A 174 -20.55 -1.05 22.89
C ALA A 174 -20.87 -1.16 24.38
N SER A 175 -20.65 -2.32 25.01
CA SER A 175 -20.85 -2.53 26.44
C SER A 175 -19.93 -1.68 27.32
N GLN A 176 -18.77 -1.28 26.81
CA GLN A 176 -17.84 -0.40 27.53
C GLN A 176 -18.37 1.05 27.64
N VAL A 177 -19.38 1.39 26.84
CA VAL A 177 -19.99 2.73 26.76
C VAL A 177 -21.43 2.71 27.26
N SER A 178 -21.88 1.63 27.91
CA SER A 178 -23.25 1.37 28.29
C SER A 178 -23.86 2.33 29.35
N GLY A 179 -23.07 3.25 29.94
CA GLY A 179 -23.55 4.30 30.85
C GLY A 179 -23.68 5.69 30.21
N ALA A 180 -23.62 5.79 28.88
CA ALA A 180 -23.55 7.06 28.16
C ALA A 180 -24.97 7.70 27.98
N SER A 181 -24.95 9.01 27.64
CA SER A 181 -26.17 9.78 27.39
C SER A 181 -27.02 9.23 26.23
N PRO A 182 -28.32 9.56 26.15
CA PRO A 182 -29.19 9.13 25.06
C PRO A 182 -28.66 9.44 23.66
N GLU A 183 -28.00 10.58 23.48
CA GLU A 183 -27.41 10.98 22.20
C GLU A 183 -26.28 10.03 21.79
N ILE A 184 -25.46 9.57 22.74
CA ILE A 184 -24.41 8.58 22.49
C ILE A 184 -25.01 7.23 22.14
N GLN A 185 -26.14 6.84 22.77
CA GLN A 185 -26.82 5.59 22.43
C GLN A 185 -27.41 5.61 21.01
N GLU A 186 -27.99 6.74 20.58
CA GLU A 186 -28.45 6.91 19.20
C GLU A 186 -27.30 6.84 18.20
N GLY A 187 -26.19 7.54 18.48
CA GLY A 187 -24.96 7.44 17.70
C GLY A 187 -24.43 6.01 17.62
N LEU A 188 -24.49 5.26 18.71
CA LEU A 188 -24.04 3.86 18.77
C LEU A 188 -24.94 2.94 17.92
N SER A 189 -26.26 3.17 17.89
CA SER A 189 -27.17 2.40 17.04
C SER A 189 -26.90 2.62 15.55
N THR A 190 -26.62 3.86 15.15
CA THR A 190 -26.22 4.23 13.78
C THR A 190 -24.86 3.61 13.44
N ALA A 191 -23.89 3.70 14.35
CA ALA A 191 -22.58 3.08 14.19
C ALA A 191 -22.67 1.55 14.03
N LYS A 192 -23.58 0.90 14.78
CA LYS A 192 -23.85 -0.54 14.64
C LYS A 192 -24.36 -0.89 13.24
N ALA A 193 -25.34 -0.13 12.74
CA ALA A 193 -25.90 -0.37 11.41
C ALA A 193 -24.83 -0.24 10.32
N LEU A 194 -24.00 0.80 10.39
CA LEU A 194 -22.86 0.99 9.47
C LEU A 194 -21.80 -0.11 9.62
N PHE A 195 -21.47 -0.49 10.85
CA PHE A 195 -20.51 -1.57 11.11
C PHE A 195 -21.00 -2.88 10.52
N MET A 196 -22.29 -3.25 10.74
CA MET A 196 -22.87 -4.48 10.20
C MET A 196 -22.97 -4.49 8.67
N LEU A 197 -22.93 -3.33 8.04
CA LEU A 197 -22.88 -3.21 6.57
C LEU A 197 -21.46 -3.35 6.02
N PHE A 198 -20.44 -2.82 6.72
CA PHE A 198 -19.09 -2.68 6.23
C PHE A 198 -18.03 -3.53 6.95
N TRP A 199 -18.41 -4.41 7.90
CA TRP A 199 -17.44 -5.27 8.58
C TRP A 199 -16.55 -6.09 7.62
N PRO A 200 -17.02 -6.60 6.44
CA PRO A 200 -16.13 -7.31 5.52
C PRO A 200 -15.05 -6.40 4.93
N THR A 201 -15.31 -5.10 4.78
CA THR A 201 -14.30 -4.14 4.30
C THR A 201 -13.16 -3.97 5.30
N SER A 202 -13.36 -4.25 6.59
CA SER A 202 -12.30 -4.18 7.61
C SER A 202 -11.14 -5.12 7.31
N TYR A 203 -11.38 -6.28 6.73
CA TYR A 203 -10.33 -7.22 6.27
C TYR A 203 -9.48 -6.62 5.17
N THR A 204 -10.08 -5.88 4.24
CA THR A 204 -9.34 -5.14 3.22
C THR A 204 -8.51 -4.02 3.84
N GLY A 205 -9.06 -3.29 4.81
CA GLY A 205 -8.34 -2.27 5.57
C GLY A 205 -7.14 -2.85 6.32
N MET A 206 -7.31 -3.98 6.98
CA MET A 206 -6.23 -4.68 7.68
C MET A 206 -5.14 -5.17 6.72
N ALA A 207 -5.53 -5.80 5.61
CA ALA A 207 -4.60 -6.26 4.58
C ALA A 207 -3.82 -5.09 3.96
N LEU A 208 -4.49 -3.95 3.71
CA LEU A 208 -3.85 -2.73 3.22
C LEU A 208 -2.84 -2.17 4.24
N LEU A 209 -3.17 -2.18 5.52
CA LEU A 209 -2.27 -1.72 6.57
C LEU A 209 -1.01 -2.59 6.63
N TYR A 210 -1.15 -3.92 6.62
CA TYR A 210 -0.01 -4.84 6.52
C TYR A 210 0.83 -4.58 5.26
N PHE A 211 0.18 -4.36 4.11
CA PHE A 211 0.85 -4.05 2.85
C PHE A 211 1.67 -2.76 2.93
N VAL A 212 1.11 -1.67 3.48
CA VAL A 212 1.79 -0.39 3.61
C VAL A 212 3.02 -0.51 4.51
N ILE A 213 2.89 -1.22 5.63
CA ILE A 213 3.97 -1.45 6.59
C ILE A 213 5.07 -2.33 5.97
N ALA A 214 4.70 -3.43 5.30
CA ALA A 214 5.64 -4.29 4.58
C ALA A 214 6.38 -3.52 3.47
N ARG A 215 5.65 -2.71 2.70
CA ARG A 215 6.23 -1.84 1.67
C ARG A 215 7.20 -0.81 2.24
N PHE A 216 6.89 -0.25 3.41
CA PHE A 216 7.80 0.67 4.10
C PHE A 216 9.12 -0.03 4.46
N GLY A 217 9.06 -1.24 5.05
CA GLY A 217 10.23 -2.07 5.34
C GLY A 217 11.05 -2.38 4.09
N ALA A 218 10.40 -2.87 3.03
CA ALA A 218 11.03 -3.18 1.75
C ALA A 218 11.71 -1.95 1.12
N ARG A 219 11.00 -0.81 1.07
CA ARG A 219 11.52 0.44 0.51
C ARG A 219 12.75 0.96 1.23
N THR A 220 12.75 0.86 2.57
CA THR A 220 13.85 1.37 3.41
C THR A 220 15.16 0.66 3.08
N VAL A 221 15.14 -0.67 2.97
CA VAL A 221 16.35 -1.42 2.65
C VAL A 221 16.73 -1.29 1.18
N TYR A 222 15.79 -1.29 0.26
CA TYR A 222 16.06 -1.16 -1.17
C TYR A 222 16.76 0.16 -1.48
N LYS A 223 16.33 1.26 -0.85
CA LYS A 223 16.99 2.56 -0.93
C LYS A 223 18.45 2.51 -0.44
N ALA A 224 18.71 1.75 0.63
CA ALA A 224 20.07 1.60 1.15
C ALA A 224 20.95 0.74 0.23
N LEU A 225 20.39 -0.28 -0.43
CA LEU A 225 21.10 -1.21 -1.31
C LEU A 225 21.46 -0.57 -2.66
N THR A 226 20.50 0.07 -3.31
CA THR A 226 20.66 0.60 -4.66
C THR A 226 21.37 1.94 -4.72
N ARG A 227 21.36 2.72 -3.62
CA ARG A 227 21.86 4.10 -3.54
C ARG A 227 21.33 5.02 -4.65
N ASP A 228 20.34 4.59 -5.39
CA ASP A 228 19.72 5.33 -6.49
C ASP A 228 18.27 5.68 -6.13
N PRO A 229 18.00 6.93 -5.75
CA PRO A 229 16.65 7.36 -5.40
C PRO A 229 15.69 7.37 -6.61
N GLN A 230 16.21 7.37 -7.85
CA GLN A 230 15.39 7.37 -9.07
C GLN A 230 14.76 6.00 -9.34
N LYS A 231 15.37 4.91 -8.85
CA LYS A 231 14.83 3.55 -8.96
C LYS A 231 13.67 3.26 -8.01
N LEU A 232 13.37 4.17 -7.09
CA LEU A 232 12.25 3.98 -6.17
C LEU A 232 10.93 4.34 -6.85
N PRO A 233 9.91 3.45 -6.77
CA PRO A 233 8.58 3.76 -7.27
C PRO A 233 8.05 5.05 -6.62
N GLN A 234 7.88 6.09 -7.41
CA GLN A 234 7.36 7.36 -6.93
C GLN A 234 5.84 7.26 -6.81
N PHE A 235 5.27 7.69 -5.68
CA PHE A 235 3.83 7.63 -5.44
C PHE A 235 3.03 8.40 -6.50
N GLN A 236 3.54 9.53 -6.96
CA GLN A 236 2.93 10.33 -8.01
C GLN A 236 2.81 9.63 -9.37
N LEU A 237 3.59 8.56 -9.59
CA LEU A 237 3.55 7.72 -10.80
C LEU A 237 2.69 6.46 -10.60
N MET A 238 1.99 6.35 -9.46
CA MET A 238 1.05 5.27 -9.24
C MET A 238 -0.02 5.29 -10.34
N ASP A 239 -0.21 4.18 -11.04
CA ASP A 239 -1.21 4.02 -12.07
C ASP A 239 -2.02 2.74 -11.83
N VAL A 240 -3.33 2.91 -11.71
CA VAL A 240 -4.26 1.79 -11.51
C VAL A 240 -4.55 1.13 -12.86
N PRO A 241 -4.39 -0.19 -12.98
CA PRO A 241 -4.61 -0.87 -14.25
C PRO A 241 -6.07 -0.78 -14.67
N PHE A 242 -6.31 -0.67 -15.97
CA PHE A 242 -7.64 -0.45 -16.55
C PHE A 242 -8.67 -1.53 -16.18
N TRP A 243 -8.22 -2.79 -15.98
CA TRP A 243 -9.13 -3.86 -15.56
C TRP A 243 -9.87 -3.57 -14.24
N MET A 244 -9.29 -2.77 -13.34
CA MET A 244 -9.95 -2.35 -12.10
C MET A 244 -11.12 -1.38 -12.36
N CYS A 245 -11.01 -0.52 -13.39
CA CYS A 245 -12.13 0.31 -13.81
C CYS A 245 -13.26 -0.55 -14.34
N VAL A 246 -12.93 -1.56 -15.17
CA VAL A 246 -13.92 -2.53 -15.68
C VAL A 246 -14.58 -3.29 -14.53
N LEU A 247 -13.77 -3.75 -13.55
CA LEU A 247 -14.28 -4.45 -12.36
C LEU A 247 -15.24 -3.55 -11.56
N THR A 248 -14.94 -2.25 -11.43
CA THR A 248 -15.81 -1.31 -10.73
C THR A 248 -17.15 -1.15 -11.43
N VAL A 249 -17.14 -0.97 -12.76
CA VAL A 249 -18.37 -0.86 -13.55
C VAL A 249 -19.18 -2.16 -13.48
N ALA A 250 -18.53 -3.32 -13.63
CA ALA A 250 -19.17 -4.63 -13.49
C ALA A 250 -19.80 -4.82 -12.10
N ASN A 251 -19.08 -4.45 -11.05
CA ASN A 251 -19.59 -4.53 -9.68
C ASN A 251 -20.82 -3.63 -9.45
N LEU A 252 -20.80 -2.38 -9.97
CA LEU A 252 -21.97 -1.49 -9.88
C LEU A 252 -23.16 -2.03 -10.67
N PHE A 253 -22.91 -2.66 -11.82
CA PHE A 253 -23.97 -3.30 -12.61
C PHE A 253 -24.60 -4.49 -11.85
N VAL A 254 -23.76 -5.35 -11.24
CA VAL A 254 -24.26 -6.47 -10.40
C VAL A 254 -25.05 -5.93 -9.22
N TYR A 255 -24.58 -4.85 -8.56
CA TYR A 255 -25.32 -4.21 -7.47
C TYR A 255 -26.69 -3.71 -7.93
N ALA A 256 -26.78 -3.03 -9.07
CA ALA A 256 -28.05 -2.55 -9.62
C ALA A 256 -29.01 -3.70 -9.98
N LEU A 257 -28.48 -4.79 -10.56
CA LEU A 257 -29.29 -5.98 -10.85
C LEU A 257 -29.78 -6.69 -9.58
N SER A 258 -28.94 -6.77 -8.55
CA SER A 258 -29.30 -7.43 -7.28
C SER A 258 -30.46 -6.74 -6.58
N SER A 259 -30.59 -5.42 -6.75
CA SER A 259 -31.67 -4.64 -6.14
C SER A 259 -33.05 -4.87 -6.80
N THR A 260 -33.09 -5.45 -8.02
CA THR A 260 -34.32 -5.51 -8.84
C THR A 260 -34.79 -6.92 -9.18
N ILE A 261 -33.91 -7.92 -9.31
CA ILE A 261 -34.24 -9.16 -10.02
C ILE A 261 -33.93 -10.45 -9.22
N LEU A 262 -33.02 -10.43 -8.24
CA LEU A 262 -32.49 -11.65 -7.64
C LEU A 262 -33.06 -11.97 -6.25
N PRO A 263 -33.43 -13.24 -5.98
CA PRO A 263 -34.00 -13.64 -4.68
C PRO A 263 -33.03 -13.65 -3.51
N ALA A 264 -31.71 -13.54 -3.75
CA ALA A 264 -30.65 -13.48 -2.72
C ALA A 264 -30.14 -12.04 -2.53
N GLN A 265 -31.04 -11.07 -2.53
CA GLN A 265 -30.72 -9.63 -2.57
C GLN A 265 -29.71 -9.20 -1.49
N ASP A 266 -29.92 -9.61 -0.24
CA ASP A 266 -29.17 -9.09 0.91
C ASP A 266 -27.68 -9.49 0.88
N ILE A 267 -27.38 -10.76 0.57
CA ILE A 267 -25.98 -11.24 0.54
C ILE A 267 -25.24 -10.64 -0.64
N LEU A 268 -25.88 -10.59 -1.82
CA LEU A 268 -25.23 -10.07 -3.02
C LEU A 268 -25.01 -8.56 -2.93
N GLN A 269 -25.94 -7.82 -2.34
CA GLN A 269 -25.77 -6.39 -2.06
C GLN A 269 -24.66 -6.15 -1.05
N LEU A 270 -24.57 -6.96 0.02
CA LEU A 270 -23.50 -6.88 0.99
C LEU A 270 -22.13 -7.10 0.32
N ILE A 271 -22.00 -8.14 -0.52
CA ILE A 271 -20.75 -8.44 -1.22
C ILE A 271 -20.37 -7.29 -2.16
N THR A 272 -21.28 -6.87 -3.04
CA THR A 272 -21.00 -5.84 -4.05
C THR A 272 -20.67 -4.49 -3.41
N LEU A 273 -21.34 -4.12 -2.32
CA LEU A 273 -21.07 -2.89 -1.59
C LEU A 273 -19.67 -2.92 -0.94
N ASN A 274 -19.26 -4.03 -0.36
CA ASN A 274 -17.93 -4.18 0.24
C ASN A 274 -16.82 -4.24 -0.82
N VAL A 275 -17.06 -4.89 -1.96
CA VAL A 275 -16.14 -4.85 -3.12
C VAL A 275 -16.01 -3.42 -3.63
N PHE A 276 -17.13 -2.68 -3.75
CA PHE A 276 -17.11 -1.27 -4.15
C PHE A 276 -16.28 -0.42 -3.18
N MET A 277 -16.43 -0.62 -1.86
CA MET A 277 -15.63 0.10 -0.87
C MET A 277 -14.14 -0.24 -0.96
N ALA A 278 -13.78 -1.49 -1.21
CA ALA A 278 -12.39 -1.88 -1.43
C ALA A 278 -11.79 -1.20 -2.69
N LEU A 279 -12.53 -1.20 -3.79
CA LEU A 279 -12.13 -0.52 -5.03
C LEU A 279 -12.05 1.00 -4.85
N ARG A 280 -12.98 1.59 -4.11
CA ARG A 280 -12.96 3.01 -3.75
C ARG A 280 -11.64 3.40 -3.09
N VAL A 281 -11.11 2.59 -2.17
CA VAL A 281 -9.82 2.86 -1.52
C VAL A 281 -8.68 2.88 -2.55
N VAL A 282 -8.67 1.96 -3.50
CA VAL A 282 -7.64 1.92 -4.56
C VAL A 282 -7.69 3.19 -5.43
N PHE A 283 -8.89 3.61 -5.84
CA PHE A 283 -9.06 4.84 -6.63
C PHE A 283 -8.80 6.10 -5.81
N ALA A 284 -9.10 6.11 -4.51
CA ALA A 284 -8.72 7.22 -3.63
C ALA A 284 -7.19 7.37 -3.54
N LEU A 285 -6.43 6.28 -3.47
CA LEU A 285 -4.97 6.31 -3.54
C LEU A 285 -4.47 6.84 -4.90
N GLN A 286 -5.12 6.47 -6.00
CA GLN A 286 -4.85 7.04 -7.33
C GLN A 286 -5.12 8.56 -7.34
N GLY A 287 -6.25 9.01 -6.81
CA GLY A 287 -6.57 10.44 -6.70
C GLY A 287 -5.56 11.22 -5.86
N LEU A 288 -5.09 10.63 -4.75
CA LEU A 288 -4.01 11.22 -3.96
C LEU A 288 -2.68 11.25 -4.72
N ALA A 289 -2.42 10.28 -5.60
CA ALA A 289 -1.25 10.31 -6.48
C ALA A 289 -1.35 11.45 -7.51
N VAL A 290 -2.54 11.69 -8.08
CA VAL A 290 -2.82 12.84 -8.94
C VAL A 290 -2.60 14.15 -8.19
N LEU A 291 -3.12 14.27 -6.97
CA LEU A 291 -2.93 15.46 -6.12
C LEU A 291 -1.44 15.68 -5.83
N THR A 292 -0.69 14.60 -5.52
CA THR A 292 0.76 14.67 -5.28
C THR A 292 1.51 15.17 -6.51
N TRP A 293 1.14 14.69 -7.69
CA TRP A 293 1.69 15.15 -8.96
C TRP A 293 1.38 16.64 -9.17
N PHE A 294 0.12 17.05 -9.00
CA PHE A 294 -0.32 18.41 -9.18
C PHE A 294 0.40 19.42 -8.25
N VAL A 295 0.52 19.07 -6.96
CA VAL A 295 1.22 19.86 -5.95
C VAL A 295 2.70 20.09 -6.33
N ARG A 296 3.36 19.05 -6.86
CA ARG A 296 4.75 19.14 -7.30
C ARG A 296 4.92 19.94 -8.58
N GLU A 297 4.05 19.70 -9.57
CA GLU A 297 4.07 20.42 -10.86
C GLU A 297 3.87 21.94 -10.67
N LYS A 298 3.00 22.33 -9.75
CA LYS A 298 2.71 23.73 -9.45
C LYS A 298 3.62 24.35 -8.40
N HIS A 299 4.60 23.60 -7.88
CA HIS A 299 5.55 24.08 -6.87
C HIS A 299 4.88 24.76 -5.67
N PHE A 300 3.78 24.21 -5.16
CA PHE A 300 3.07 24.76 -4.01
C PHE A 300 3.94 24.78 -2.75
N SER A 301 3.70 25.79 -1.88
CA SER A 301 4.36 25.84 -0.59
C SER A 301 4.00 24.64 0.29
N PRO A 302 4.87 24.20 1.20
CA PRO A 302 4.60 23.07 2.09
C PRO A 302 3.30 23.21 2.88
N ALA A 303 2.99 24.44 3.35
CA ALA A 303 1.77 24.71 4.10
C ALA A 303 0.52 24.52 3.24
N LEU A 304 0.51 25.07 2.02
CA LEU A 304 -0.60 24.90 1.08
C LEU A 304 -0.77 23.44 0.66
N SER A 305 0.34 22.73 0.44
CA SER A 305 0.32 21.30 0.12
C SER A 305 -0.34 20.50 1.23
N LEU A 306 0.06 20.73 2.49
CA LEU A 306 -0.53 20.05 3.65
C LEU A 306 -2.04 20.36 3.74
N SER A 307 -2.45 21.62 3.57
CA SER A 307 -3.85 22.01 3.61
C SER A 307 -4.67 21.31 2.53
N LEU A 308 -4.13 21.18 1.31
CA LEU A 308 -4.79 20.45 0.22
C LEU A 308 -4.92 18.95 0.52
N PHE A 309 -3.91 18.32 1.11
CA PHE A 309 -4.02 16.90 1.50
C PHE A 309 -5.03 16.68 2.62
N VAL A 310 -5.09 17.57 3.62
CA VAL A 310 -6.10 17.51 4.68
C VAL A 310 -7.50 17.68 4.09
N LEU A 311 -7.70 18.69 3.25
CA LEU A 311 -8.98 18.92 2.57
C LEU A 311 -9.37 17.72 1.70
N ALA A 312 -8.43 17.17 0.92
CA ALA A 312 -8.66 15.99 0.09
C ALA A 312 -9.09 14.78 0.93
N GLY A 313 -8.45 14.56 2.10
CA GLY A 313 -8.84 13.52 3.03
C GLY A 313 -10.25 13.72 3.60
N MET A 314 -10.60 14.93 3.98
CA MET A 314 -11.97 15.25 4.47
C MET A 314 -13.02 15.02 3.38
N LEU A 315 -12.76 15.49 2.16
CA LEU A 315 -13.67 15.31 1.01
C LEU A 315 -13.77 13.83 0.60
N GLU A 316 -12.68 13.05 0.73
CA GLU A 316 -12.73 11.62 0.46
C GLU A 316 -13.64 10.89 1.45
N VAL A 317 -13.51 11.17 2.75
CA VAL A 317 -14.33 10.52 3.77
C VAL A 317 -15.82 10.81 3.56
N GLN A 318 -16.18 12.06 3.23
CA GLN A 318 -17.57 12.48 3.11
C GLN A 318 -18.18 12.17 1.74
N LEU A 319 -17.46 12.43 0.66
CA LEU A 319 -18.01 12.46 -0.70
C LEU A 319 -17.30 11.50 -1.68
N GLY A 320 -16.16 10.90 -1.31
CA GLY A 320 -15.39 10.04 -2.20
C GLY A 320 -14.72 10.80 -3.35
N VAL A 321 -14.40 12.08 -3.15
CA VAL A 321 -13.87 12.94 -4.23
C VAL A 321 -12.55 12.44 -4.79
N MET A 322 -11.65 11.97 -3.94
CA MET A 322 -10.36 11.44 -4.41
C MET A 322 -10.54 10.15 -5.20
N ALA A 323 -11.47 9.29 -4.80
CA ALA A 323 -11.79 8.09 -5.56
C ALA A 323 -12.35 8.43 -6.96
N LEU A 324 -13.21 9.44 -7.08
CA LEU A 324 -13.71 9.93 -8.37
C LEU A 324 -12.58 10.51 -9.22
N VAL A 325 -11.72 11.35 -8.64
CA VAL A 325 -10.54 11.91 -9.34
C VAL A 325 -9.64 10.78 -9.85
N GLY A 326 -9.38 9.76 -9.01
CA GLY A 326 -8.55 8.62 -9.38
C GLY A 326 -9.18 7.77 -10.49
N LEU A 327 -10.49 7.53 -10.43
CA LEU A 327 -11.22 6.82 -11.48
C LEU A 327 -11.17 7.57 -12.81
N ILE A 328 -11.38 8.89 -12.80
CA ILE A 328 -11.32 9.71 -14.01
C ILE A 328 -9.89 9.75 -14.56
N ASP A 329 -8.85 9.88 -13.70
CA ASP A 329 -7.45 9.86 -14.16
C ASP A 329 -7.06 8.51 -14.80
N ALA A 330 -7.56 7.39 -14.27
CA ALA A 330 -7.33 6.08 -14.86
C ALA A 330 -7.84 5.99 -16.31
N TRP A 331 -8.88 6.75 -16.67
CA TRP A 331 -9.40 6.84 -18.04
C TRP A 331 -8.74 7.96 -18.84
N ALA A 332 -8.72 9.18 -18.31
CA ALA A 332 -8.31 10.38 -19.02
C ALA A 332 -6.79 10.59 -19.07
N ASN A 333 -6.02 9.88 -18.21
CA ASN A 333 -4.57 10.00 -18.11
C ASN A 333 -4.08 11.46 -18.02
N PHE A 334 -4.62 12.23 -17.07
CA PHE A 334 -4.27 13.65 -16.88
C PHE A 334 -2.76 13.89 -16.72
N ARG A 335 -2.07 12.93 -16.13
CA ARG A 335 -0.63 12.99 -15.88
C ARG A 335 0.20 12.58 -17.08
N LYS A 336 -0.44 12.15 -18.20
CA LYS A 336 0.20 11.67 -19.43
C LYS A 336 1.26 10.59 -19.16
N LEU A 337 0.92 9.64 -18.29
CA LEU A 337 1.80 8.51 -17.99
C LEU A 337 1.95 7.63 -19.24
N ASP A 338 3.19 7.22 -19.51
CA ASP A 338 3.46 6.28 -20.61
C ASP A 338 3.00 4.88 -20.20
N ARG A 339 1.92 4.41 -20.83
CA ARG A 339 1.31 3.09 -20.61
C ARG A 339 1.69 2.07 -21.67
N SER A 340 2.52 2.45 -22.67
CA SER A 340 2.87 1.60 -23.81
C SER A 340 3.69 0.36 -23.41
N GLY A 341 4.47 0.43 -22.33
CA GLY A 341 5.29 -0.69 -21.86
C GLY A 341 4.54 -1.92 -21.33
N SER A 342 3.21 -1.83 -21.10
CA SER A 342 2.40 -2.98 -20.64
C SER A 342 1.75 -3.79 -21.76
N GLN A 343 1.64 -3.25 -22.96
CA GLN A 343 1.02 -3.95 -24.11
C GLN A 343 2.01 -4.82 -24.89
N ASP A 344 3.29 -4.46 -24.90
CA ASP A 344 4.30 -5.23 -25.64
C ASP A 344 4.62 -6.59 -25.02
N SER A 345 4.33 -6.78 -23.72
CA SER A 345 4.53 -8.07 -23.04
C SER A 345 3.45 -9.11 -23.42
N GLU A 346 2.25 -8.71 -23.81
CA GLU A 346 1.18 -9.63 -24.21
C GLU A 346 1.31 -10.08 -25.68
N SER A 347 1.87 -9.24 -26.53
CA SER A 347 2.02 -9.58 -27.96
C SER A 347 3.15 -10.58 -28.21
N THR A 348 4.13 -10.68 -27.31
CA THR A 348 5.27 -11.62 -27.45
C THR A 348 4.92 -13.04 -27.03
N ILE A 349 3.85 -13.25 -26.26
CA ILE A 349 3.41 -14.59 -25.81
C ILE A 349 2.58 -15.30 -26.87
N ASN A 350 1.96 -14.58 -27.79
CA ASN A 350 1.10 -15.15 -28.82
C ASN A 350 1.84 -15.50 -30.14
N ASN A 351 3.16 -15.29 -30.22
CA ASN A 351 3.96 -15.54 -31.44
C ASN A 351 5.06 -16.61 -31.26
N ASN A 352 4.96 -17.47 -30.25
CA ASN A 352 5.86 -18.63 -30.11
C ASN A 352 5.09 -19.94 -29.97
#